data_570e50daaba14656e49c724687deedf4
#
_entry.id   570e50daaba14656e49c724687deedf4
#
_cell.length_a   1.000
_cell.length_b   1.000
_cell.length_c   1.000
_cell.angle_alpha   90.00
_cell.angle_beta   90.00
_cell.angle_gamma   90.00
#
_symmetry.space_group_name_H-M   'P 1'
#
loop_
_entity.id
_entity.type
_entity.pdbx_description
1 polymer ?
#
loop_
_entity_poly.entity_id
_entity_poly.type
_entity_poly.pdbx_seq_one_letter_code
_entity_poly.pdbx_strand_id
1 'polypeptide(L)'
;MAALVGIDQLIKLWAVQTLQPVGAMPLIPHVVELRFVLNQGMAFSLLSGKQLFLIIATSAALLLVAYGLFFRSRGKRLQQAALVLVLGGGIGNLIDRVLNGEVVDYINLLFMRFAVFNFADICVCVGVALWVLVIFLDELHADDAAKEQ
;
A
#
# COMPACT_ATOMS: atom_id res chain seq x y z
N MET A 1 6.80 -10.54 3.74
CA MET A 1 6.14 -9.48 4.52
C MET A 1 7.16 -8.64 5.29
N ALA A 2 7.94 -9.18 6.24
CA ALA A 2 8.94 -8.39 6.99
C ALA A 2 9.92 -7.60 6.09
N ALA A 3 10.39 -8.20 4.99
CA ALA A 3 11.25 -7.51 4.03
C ALA A 3 10.56 -6.31 3.37
N LEU A 4 9.27 -6.40 3.03
CA LEU A 4 8.51 -5.27 2.45
C LEU A 4 8.41 -4.11 3.43
N VAL A 5 8.07 -4.39 4.67
CA VAL A 5 8.01 -3.37 5.75
C VAL A 5 9.39 -2.75 5.96
N GLY A 6 10.46 -3.57 6.01
CA GLY A 6 11.82 -3.08 6.17
C GLY A 6 12.26 -2.16 5.02
N ILE A 7 11.99 -2.56 3.78
CA ILE A 7 12.29 -1.74 2.59
C ILE A 7 11.52 -0.41 2.65
N ASP A 8 10.23 -0.46 2.94
CA ASP A 8 9.39 0.75 3.07
C ASP A 8 9.97 1.73 4.10
N GLN A 9 10.26 1.25 5.30
CA GLN A 9 10.78 2.09 6.38
C GLN A 9 12.18 2.65 6.06
N LEU A 10 13.04 1.86 5.38
CA LEU A 10 14.36 2.35 4.93
C LEU A 10 14.23 3.46 3.89
N ILE A 11 13.34 3.31 2.91
CA ILE A 11 13.12 4.34 1.89
C ILE A 11 12.54 5.61 2.53
N LYS A 12 11.59 5.48 3.46
CA LYS A 12 11.01 6.62 4.20
C LYS A 12 12.06 7.33 5.06
N LEU A 13 12.91 6.57 5.74
CA LEU A 13 14.03 7.14 6.49
C LEU A 13 14.98 7.92 5.59
N TRP A 14 15.33 7.35 4.42
CA TRP A 14 16.12 8.06 3.40
C TRP A 14 15.42 9.34 2.93
N ALA A 15 14.12 9.29 2.66
CA ALA A 15 13.34 10.46 2.24
C ALA A 15 13.35 11.57 3.32
N VAL A 16 13.22 11.23 4.59
CA VAL A 16 13.34 12.20 5.70
C VAL A 16 14.74 12.80 5.74
N GLN A 17 15.80 12.00 5.61
CA GLN A 17 17.16 12.49 5.76
C GLN A 17 17.67 13.29 4.54
N THR A 18 17.26 12.87 3.34
CA THR A 18 17.81 13.39 2.09
C THR A 18 16.83 14.30 1.35
N LEU A 19 15.56 13.94 1.28
CA LEU A 19 14.57 14.63 0.47
C LEU A 19 13.88 15.78 1.23
N GLN A 20 13.63 15.61 2.53
CA GLN A 20 13.00 16.67 3.35
C GLN A 20 13.76 18.01 3.31
N PRO A 21 15.12 18.05 3.43
CA PRO A 21 15.84 19.32 3.40
C PRO A 21 15.78 20.05 2.06
N VAL A 22 15.63 19.32 0.94
CA VAL A 22 15.60 19.90 -0.42
C VAL A 22 14.18 20.07 -0.97
N GLY A 23 13.19 19.43 -0.33
CA GLY A 23 11.78 19.49 -0.69
C GLY A 23 11.40 18.61 -1.88
N ALA A 24 12.07 18.75 -3.03
CA ALA A 24 11.84 17.95 -4.22
C ALA A 24 13.10 17.82 -5.08
N MET A 25 13.19 16.68 -5.81
CA MET A 25 14.24 16.43 -6.81
C MET A 25 13.66 15.64 -8.00
N PRO A 26 14.04 15.95 -9.24
CA PRO A 26 13.58 15.20 -10.41
C PRO A 26 14.15 13.78 -10.40
N LEU A 27 13.30 12.77 -10.66
CA LEU A 27 13.72 11.39 -10.89
C LEU A 27 13.69 11.07 -12.39
N ILE A 28 12.58 11.35 -13.06
CA ILE A 28 12.44 11.27 -14.51
C ILE A 28 11.88 12.61 -14.97
N PRO A 29 12.65 13.41 -15.74
CA PRO A 29 12.23 14.74 -16.15
C PRO A 29 10.82 14.73 -16.77
N HIS A 30 9.96 15.65 -16.32
CA HIS A 30 8.58 15.83 -16.77
C HIS A 30 7.62 14.65 -16.51
N VAL A 31 8.07 13.53 -15.88
CA VAL A 31 7.25 12.34 -15.61
C VAL A 31 7.09 12.11 -14.11
N VAL A 32 8.22 11.98 -13.39
CA VAL A 32 8.21 11.68 -11.95
C VAL A 32 9.24 12.55 -11.25
N GLU A 33 8.83 13.15 -10.14
CA GLU A 33 9.75 13.75 -9.17
C GLU A 33 9.62 13.05 -7.81
N LEU A 34 10.67 13.11 -7.03
CA LEU A 34 10.63 12.78 -5.62
C LEU A 34 10.34 14.06 -4.85
N ARG A 35 9.19 14.13 -4.20
CA ARG A 35 8.71 15.28 -3.43
C ARG A 35 8.37 14.85 -2.02
N PHE A 36 9.01 15.45 -1.02
CA PHE A 36 8.73 15.16 0.38
C PHE A 36 7.37 15.74 0.81
N VAL A 37 6.50 14.87 1.31
CA VAL A 37 5.17 15.27 1.83
C VAL A 37 4.89 14.46 3.11
N LEU A 38 4.39 15.14 4.15
CA LEU A 38 3.85 14.51 5.34
C LEU A 38 2.32 14.45 5.22
N ASN A 39 1.78 13.24 5.11
CA ASN A 39 0.37 12.98 4.86
C ASN A 39 -0.37 12.61 6.15
N GLN A 40 -1.22 13.51 6.62
CA GLN A 40 -2.03 13.33 7.82
C GLN A 40 -3.38 12.63 7.55
N GLY A 41 -3.64 12.24 6.32
CA GLY A 41 -4.91 11.62 5.91
C GLY A 41 -4.72 10.30 5.17
N MET A 42 -5.70 10.01 4.33
CA MET A 42 -5.63 9.01 3.26
C MET A 42 -5.19 9.67 1.95
N ALA A 43 -5.37 8.96 0.80
CA ALA A 43 -5.16 9.55 -0.51
C ALA A 43 -5.92 10.89 -0.62
N PHE A 44 -5.29 11.90 -1.26
CA PHE A 44 -5.82 13.27 -1.38
C PHE A 44 -6.12 13.95 -0.03
N SER A 45 -5.40 13.59 1.05
CA SER A 45 -5.58 14.12 2.42
C SER A 45 -7.00 13.95 2.98
N LEU A 46 -7.76 12.99 2.46
CA LEU A 46 -9.07 12.65 3.02
C LEU A 46 -8.91 12.21 4.48
N LEU A 47 -9.86 12.62 5.34
CA LEU A 47 -9.86 12.36 6.79
C LEU A 47 -8.63 12.92 7.52
N SER A 48 -7.99 13.97 6.98
CA SER A 48 -6.89 14.66 7.65
C SER A 48 -7.30 15.08 9.06
N GLY A 49 -6.41 14.86 10.04
CA GLY A 49 -6.69 15.11 11.46
C GLY A 49 -7.51 14.03 12.17
N LYS A 50 -7.98 12.99 11.47
CA LYS A 50 -8.69 11.83 12.05
C LYS A 50 -7.76 10.64 12.34
N GLN A 51 -6.58 10.91 12.87
CA GLN A 51 -5.50 9.93 13.00
C GLN A 51 -5.90 8.65 13.74
N LEU A 52 -6.56 8.79 14.91
CA LEU A 52 -7.02 7.64 15.69
C LEU A 52 -7.99 6.76 14.88
N PHE A 53 -8.92 7.37 14.15
CA PHE A 53 -9.83 6.64 13.28
C PHE A 53 -9.07 5.90 12.17
N LEU A 54 -8.07 6.54 11.54
CA LEU A 54 -7.26 5.92 10.49
C LEU A 54 -6.47 4.73 11.02
N ILE A 55 -5.88 4.84 12.23
CA ILE A 55 -5.16 3.74 12.88
C ILE A 55 -6.11 2.57 13.15
N ILE A 56 -7.26 2.81 13.76
CA ILE A 56 -8.23 1.76 14.10
C ILE A 56 -8.76 1.08 12.82
N ALA A 57 -9.19 1.86 11.83
CA ALA A 57 -9.74 1.34 10.59
C ALA A 57 -8.71 0.53 9.79
N THR A 58 -7.47 1.05 9.67
CA THR A 58 -6.38 0.33 9.01
C THR A 58 -6.03 -0.95 9.74
N SER A 59 -5.93 -0.90 11.09
CA SER A 59 -5.64 -2.09 11.90
C SER A 59 -6.71 -3.17 11.72
N ALA A 60 -7.99 -2.79 11.77
CA ALA A 60 -9.10 -3.72 11.56
C ALA A 60 -9.05 -4.35 10.15
N ALA A 61 -8.81 -3.55 9.11
CA ALA A 61 -8.65 -4.05 7.75
C ALA A 61 -7.47 -5.02 7.62
N LEU A 62 -6.31 -4.70 8.21
CA LEU A 62 -5.14 -5.58 8.19
C LEU A 62 -5.37 -6.90 8.93
N LEU A 63 -6.12 -6.88 10.03
CA LEU A 63 -6.51 -8.12 10.74
C LEU A 63 -7.40 -9.02 9.86
N LEU A 64 -8.35 -8.46 9.11
CA LEU A 64 -9.16 -9.22 8.16
C LEU A 64 -8.33 -9.80 7.02
N VAL A 65 -7.38 -9.03 6.48
CA VAL A 65 -6.45 -9.51 5.44
C VAL A 65 -5.54 -10.62 5.99
N ALA A 66 -5.04 -10.46 7.22
CA ALA A 66 -4.24 -11.50 7.90
C ALA A 66 -5.05 -12.78 8.10
N TYR A 67 -6.30 -12.67 8.54
CA TYR A 67 -7.20 -13.81 8.65
C TYR A 67 -7.36 -14.52 7.29
N GLY A 68 -7.58 -13.77 6.22
CA GLY A 68 -7.65 -14.31 4.86
C GLY A 68 -6.38 -15.05 4.46
N LEU A 69 -5.20 -14.47 4.76
CA LEU A 69 -3.90 -15.07 4.46
C LEU A 69 -3.71 -16.40 5.19
N PHE A 70 -3.95 -16.46 6.48
CA PHE A 70 -3.62 -17.64 7.30
C PHE A 70 -4.67 -18.75 7.22
N PHE A 71 -5.94 -18.42 7.02
CA PHE A 71 -7.04 -19.38 7.10
C PHE A 71 -7.74 -19.70 5.77
N ARG A 72 -7.72 -18.79 4.78
CA ARG A 72 -8.45 -18.93 3.52
C ARG A 72 -7.58 -19.15 2.29
N SER A 73 -6.32 -18.74 2.31
CA SER A 73 -5.44 -18.77 1.12
C SER A 73 -4.49 -19.97 1.06
N ARG A 74 -4.71 -21.00 1.89
CA ARG A 74 -3.85 -22.20 1.91
C ARG A 74 -3.82 -22.86 0.54
N GLY A 75 -2.61 -23.10 0.01
CA GLY A 75 -2.39 -23.71 -1.31
C GLY A 75 -2.51 -22.76 -2.50
N LYS A 76 -3.01 -21.55 -2.33
CA LYS A 76 -3.20 -20.55 -3.38
C LYS A 76 -2.05 -19.53 -3.39
N ARG A 77 -0.92 -19.86 -4.01
CA ARG A 77 0.32 -19.06 -3.96
C ARG A 77 0.12 -17.60 -4.42
N LEU A 78 -0.63 -17.38 -5.51
CA LEU A 78 -0.85 -16.03 -6.03
C LEU A 78 -1.70 -15.20 -5.06
N GLN A 79 -2.74 -15.79 -4.47
CA GLN A 79 -3.54 -15.14 -3.44
C GLN A 79 -2.71 -14.80 -2.20
N GLN A 80 -1.84 -15.73 -1.76
CA GLN A 80 -0.92 -15.48 -0.65
C GLN A 80 0.02 -14.31 -0.94
N ALA A 81 0.62 -14.26 -2.16
CA ALA A 81 1.48 -13.16 -2.57
C ALA A 81 0.73 -11.82 -2.56
N ALA A 82 -0.49 -11.78 -3.08
CA ALA A 82 -1.36 -10.61 -3.08
C ALA A 82 -1.62 -10.09 -1.65
N LEU A 83 -2.06 -10.98 -0.74
CA LEU A 83 -2.35 -10.62 0.65
C LEU A 83 -1.10 -10.21 1.44
N VAL A 84 0.06 -10.83 1.15
CA VAL A 84 1.36 -10.43 1.73
C VAL A 84 1.77 -9.02 1.30
N LEU A 85 1.52 -8.63 0.05
CA LEU A 85 1.76 -7.27 -0.43
C LEU A 85 0.86 -6.26 0.30
N VAL A 86 -0.45 -6.55 0.41
CA VAL A 86 -1.40 -5.69 1.13
C VAL A 86 -1.00 -5.54 2.60
N LEU A 87 -0.65 -6.64 3.27
CA LEU A 87 -0.21 -6.60 4.67
C LEU A 87 1.09 -5.83 4.82
N GLY A 88 2.08 -6.08 3.96
CA GLY A 88 3.39 -5.41 4.03
C GLY A 88 3.28 -3.90 3.86
N GLY A 89 2.55 -3.43 2.83
CA GLY A 89 2.32 -2.01 2.60
C GLY A 89 1.45 -1.38 3.69
N GLY A 90 0.34 -2.04 4.06
CA GLY A 90 -0.54 -1.52 5.09
C GLY A 90 0.14 -1.38 6.46
N ILE A 91 1.00 -2.35 6.86
CA ILE A 91 1.79 -2.27 8.09
C ILE A 91 2.81 -1.13 7.99
N GLY A 92 3.50 -0.94 6.86
CA GLY A 92 4.43 0.17 6.65
C GLY A 92 3.79 1.52 6.94
N ASN A 93 2.63 1.80 6.34
CA ASN A 93 1.89 3.04 6.57
C ASN A 93 1.24 3.13 7.97
N LEU A 94 0.92 2.00 8.58
CA LEU A 94 0.39 1.97 9.96
C LEU A 94 1.48 2.32 10.98
N ILE A 95 2.72 1.85 10.79
CA ILE A 95 3.87 2.19 11.63
C ILE A 95 4.06 3.71 11.67
N ASP A 96 4.09 4.37 10.51
CA ASP A 96 4.25 5.82 10.43
C ASP A 96 3.14 6.54 11.21
N ARG A 97 1.87 6.13 11.02
CA ARG A 97 0.73 6.74 11.72
C ARG A 97 0.80 6.58 13.23
N VAL A 98 1.21 5.41 13.71
CA VAL A 98 1.31 5.14 15.16
C VAL A 98 2.46 5.91 15.79
N LEU A 99 3.62 5.99 15.11
CA LEU A 99 4.82 6.59 15.67
C LEU A 99 4.86 8.11 15.47
N ASN A 100 4.46 8.59 14.30
CA ASN A 100 4.67 9.98 13.89
C ASN A 100 3.35 10.77 13.71
N GLY A 101 2.20 10.10 13.68
CA GLY A 101 0.92 10.73 13.41
C GLY A 101 0.65 11.03 11.93
N GLU A 102 1.59 10.79 11.04
CA GLU A 102 1.52 11.11 9.60
C GLU A 102 2.39 10.13 8.81
N VAL A 103 2.10 9.98 7.52
CA VAL A 103 2.82 9.08 6.62
C VAL A 103 3.78 9.87 5.76
N VAL A 104 5.00 9.35 5.55
CA VAL A 104 5.97 9.92 4.63
C VAL A 104 5.68 9.48 3.21
N ASP A 105 5.22 10.42 2.36
CA ASP A 105 4.99 10.23 0.94
C ASP A 105 6.07 10.96 0.13
N TYR A 106 6.47 10.38 -1.03
CA TYR A 106 7.61 10.94 -1.75
C TYR A 106 7.58 10.73 -3.28
N ILE A 107 6.64 9.99 -3.87
CA ILE A 107 6.54 9.80 -5.32
C ILE A 107 5.44 10.71 -5.86
N ASN A 108 5.82 11.66 -6.72
CA ASN A 108 4.89 12.59 -7.36
C ASN A 108 4.92 12.42 -8.88
N LEU A 109 3.73 12.20 -9.48
CA LEU A 109 3.56 12.10 -10.93
C LEU A 109 3.32 13.49 -11.50
N LEU A 110 4.13 13.94 -12.47
CA LEU A 110 4.06 15.28 -13.03
C LEU A 110 3.09 15.40 -14.22
N PHE A 111 2.77 14.29 -14.88
CA PHE A 111 1.91 14.27 -16.07
C PHE A 111 0.41 14.21 -15.77
N MET A 112 0.05 14.01 -14.50
CA MET A 112 -1.34 13.95 -14.05
C MET A 112 -1.50 14.49 -12.62
N ARG A 113 -2.71 14.94 -12.27
CA ARG A 113 -3.03 15.34 -10.89
C ARG A 113 -3.31 14.10 -10.04
N PHE A 114 -2.30 13.62 -9.35
CA PHE A 114 -2.39 12.48 -8.44
C PHE A 114 -1.82 12.86 -7.07
N ALA A 115 -2.29 12.22 -6.02
CA ALA A 115 -1.71 12.40 -4.69
C ALA A 115 -0.27 11.89 -4.67
N VAL A 116 0.62 12.54 -3.94
CA VAL A 116 1.96 11.99 -3.66
C VAL A 116 1.78 10.71 -2.87
N PHE A 117 2.54 9.67 -3.18
CA PHE A 117 2.43 8.35 -2.60
C PHE A 117 3.80 7.75 -2.30
N ASN A 118 3.84 6.55 -1.75
CA ASN A 118 5.06 5.87 -1.32
C ASN A 118 5.11 4.40 -1.77
N PHE A 119 6.17 3.68 -1.40
CA PHE A 119 6.35 2.27 -1.74
C PHE A 119 5.28 1.38 -1.10
N ALA A 120 4.86 1.66 0.13
CA ALA A 120 3.81 0.90 0.80
C ALA A 120 2.48 0.99 0.03
N ASP A 121 2.14 2.17 -0.51
CA ASP A 121 0.92 2.35 -1.33
C ASP A 121 0.99 1.53 -2.62
N ILE A 122 2.16 1.46 -3.28
CA ILE A 122 2.38 0.59 -4.44
C ILE A 122 2.12 -0.87 -4.06
N CYS A 123 2.67 -1.32 -2.92
CA CYS A 123 2.45 -2.69 -2.45
C CYS A 123 0.96 -2.97 -2.21
N VAL A 124 0.23 -2.06 -1.56
CA VAL A 124 -1.21 -2.20 -1.33
C VAL A 124 -1.97 -2.24 -2.65
N CYS A 125 -1.73 -1.31 -3.57
CA CYS A 125 -2.43 -1.24 -4.86
C CYS A 125 -2.18 -2.48 -5.72
N VAL A 126 -0.93 -2.93 -5.85
CA VAL A 126 -0.57 -4.14 -6.60
C VAL A 126 -1.17 -5.37 -5.93
N GLY A 127 -1.10 -5.46 -4.60
CA GLY A 127 -1.68 -6.57 -3.85
C GLY A 127 -3.18 -6.67 -4.02
N VAL A 128 -3.91 -5.56 -3.94
CA VAL A 128 -5.36 -5.53 -4.17
C VAL A 128 -5.70 -5.92 -5.61
N ALA A 129 -4.98 -5.37 -6.60
CA ALA A 129 -5.20 -5.71 -8.01
C ALA A 129 -4.99 -7.21 -8.28
N LEU A 130 -3.92 -7.79 -7.74
CA LEU A 130 -3.66 -9.23 -7.84
C LEU A 130 -4.74 -10.06 -7.13
N TRP A 131 -5.22 -9.62 -5.98
CA TRP A 131 -6.27 -10.33 -5.25
C TRP A 131 -7.58 -10.33 -6.01
N VAL A 132 -7.99 -9.19 -6.57
CA VAL A 132 -9.17 -9.08 -7.43
C VAL A 132 -9.04 -9.98 -8.66
N LEU A 133 -7.87 -10.00 -9.31
CA LEU A 133 -7.59 -10.89 -10.43
C LEU A 133 -7.77 -12.36 -10.05
N VAL A 134 -7.26 -12.79 -8.89
CA VAL A 134 -7.42 -14.18 -8.41
C VAL A 134 -8.89 -14.53 -8.20
N ILE A 135 -9.67 -13.65 -7.58
CA ILE A 135 -11.12 -13.88 -7.40
C ILE A 135 -11.81 -14.05 -8.74
N PHE A 136 -11.52 -13.18 -9.71
CA PHE A 136 -12.10 -13.24 -11.04
C PHE A 136 -11.75 -14.54 -11.78
N LEU A 137 -10.48 -14.98 -11.70
CA LEU A 137 -10.05 -16.24 -12.31
C LEU A 137 -10.68 -17.47 -11.63
N ASP A 138 -10.81 -17.48 -10.30
CA ASP A 138 -11.48 -18.54 -9.56
C ASP A 138 -12.96 -18.67 -9.99
N GLU A 139 -13.63 -17.53 -10.21
CA GLU A 139 -15.05 -17.50 -10.63
C GLU A 139 -15.24 -18.01 -12.07
N LEU A 140 -14.36 -17.62 -13.00
CA LEU A 140 -14.39 -18.15 -14.38
C LEU A 140 -14.23 -19.66 -14.43
N HIS A 141 -13.30 -20.22 -13.65
CA HIS A 141 -13.09 -21.67 -13.61
C HIS A 141 -14.30 -22.42 -12.99
N ALA A 142 -14.97 -21.81 -12.02
CA ALA A 142 -16.18 -22.38 -11.43
C ALA A 142 -17.35 -22.43 -12.44
N ASP A 143 -17.52 -21.38 -13.23
CA ASP A 143 -18.56 -21.29 -14.26
C ASP A 143 -18.32 -22.32 -15.41
N ASP A 144 -17.08 -22.53 -15.83
CA ASP A 144 -16.74 -23.50 -16.87
C ASP A 144 -16.99 -24.93 -16.38
N ALA A 145 -16.60 -25.24 -15.15
CA ALA A 145 -16.87 -26.55 -14.54
C ALA A 145 -18.38 -26.84 -14.36
N ALA A 146 -19.20 -25.80 -14.17
CA ALA A 146 -20.65 -25.95 -14.06
C ALA A 146 -21.35 -26.19 -15.42
N LYS A 147 -20.75 -25.76 -16.53
CA LYS A 147 -21.27 -25.97 -17.89
C LYS A 147 -20.95 -27.36 -18.46
N GLU A 148 -19.95 -28.03 -17.91
CA GLU A 148 -19.52 -29.37 -18.33
C GLU A 148 -20.28 -30.51 -17.62
N GLN A 149 -21.16 -30.23 -16.67
CA GLN A 149 -22.03 -31.15 -15.95
C GLN A 149 -23.44 -31.15 -16.48
#